data_6495b610579a553402c8263b8797fff7
#
_entry.id   6495b610579a553402c8263b8797fff7
#
_cell.length_a   1.000
_cell.length_b   1.000
_cell.length_c   1.000
_cell.angle_alpha   90.00
_cell.angle_beta   90.00
_cell.angle_gamma   90.00
#
_symmetry.space_group_name_H-M   'P 1'
#
loop_
_entity.id
_entity.type
_entity.pdbx_description
1 polymer ?
#
loop_
_entity_poly.entity_id
_entity_poly.type
_entity_poly.pdbx_seq_one_letter_code
_entity_poly.pdbx_strand_id
1 'polypeptide(L)'
;IWAELKKLVSGKWAAEVLRAYPDVAGVFWPEILPMVGFDQRNGHHCYDVWEHTLHAMEKVKPEPELRLTMLLHDIGKPNCFTVDGLGCGHFYGHPAESARMAEAMLGRLRAETVLRETVVQLVAWHDRNIPRTRPGVARALGALGERDLRRLLDVKRADNLAQAPAYRFLQ
;
A
#
# COMPACT_ATOMS: atom_id res chain seq x y z
N ILE A 1 -19.33 -5.12 -10.50
CA ILE A 1 -18.65 -4.18 -9.59
C ILE A 1 -17.14 -4.45 -9.59
N TRP A 2 -16.67 -5.66 -9.20
CA TRP A 2 -15.23 -5.94 -9.12
C TRP A 2 -14.46 -5.66 -10.42
N ALA A 3 -14.98 -6.12 -11.56
CA ALA A 3 -14.33 -5.90 -12.86
C ALA A 3 -14.15 -4.40 -13.19
N GLU A 4 -15.12 -3.56 -12.81
CA GLU A 4 -15.03 -2.11 -13.03
C GLU A 4 -14.04 -1.44 -12.07
N LEU A 5 -14.00 -1.87 -10.79
CA LEU A 5 -13.02 -1.39 -9.83
C LEU A 5 -11.58 -1.78 -10.24
N LYS A 6 -11.39 -2.99 -10.75
CA LYS A 6 -10.10 -3.44 -11.29
C LYS A 6 -9.66 -2.61 -12.50
N LYS A 7 -10.57 -2.26 -13.41
CA LYS A 7 -10.30 -1.34 -14.51
C LYS A 7 -9.95 0.06 -14.02
N LEU A 8 -10.70 0.57 -13.05
CA LEU A 8 -10.46 1.88 -12.46
C LEU A 8 -9.03 1.98 -11.92
N VAL A 9 -8.61 1.06 -11.04
CA VAL A 9 -7.27 1.12 -10.42
C VAL A 9 -6.14 0.94 -11.44
N SER A 10 -6.39 0.20 -12.52
CA SER A 10 -5.42 0.00 -13.63
C SER A 10 -5.44 1.16 -14.64
N GLY A 11 -6.35 2.11 -14.50
CA GLY A 11 -6.48 3.24 -15.41
C GLY A 11 -5.34 4.25 -15.24
N LYS A 12 -5.07 4.99 -16.32
CA LYS A 12 -4.04 6.05 -16.33
C LYS A 12 -4.32 7.12 -15.27
N TRP A 13 -5.59 7.45 -15.06
CA TRP A 13 -6.05 8.54 -14.19
C TRP A 13 -6.63 8.04 -12.86
N ALA A 14 -6.24 6.82 -12.45
CA ALA A 14 -6.79 6.16 -11.26
C ALA A 14 -6.61 7.01 -9.99
N ALA A 15 -5.38 7.51 -9.76
CA ALA A 15 -5.07 8.31 -8.58
C ALA A 15 -5.85 9.64 -8.57
N GLU A 16 -5.96 10.32 -9.72
CA GLU A 16 -6.70 11.57 -9.84
C GLU A 16 -8.20 11.38 -9.59
N VAL A 17 -8.78 10.30 -10.12
CA VAL A 17 -10.20 9.97 -9.88
C VAL A 17 -10.44 9.64 -8.40
N LEU A 18 -9.58 8.83 -7.79
CA LEU A 18 -9.68 8.49 -6.37
C LEU A 18 -9.48 9.71 -5.47
N ARG A 19 -8.59 10.63 -5.84
CA ARG A 19 -8.36 11.90 -5.13
C ARG A 19 -9.57 12.82 -5.21
N ALA A 20 -10.21 12.90 -6.38
CA ALA A 20 -11.35 13.78 -6.59
C ALA A 20 -12.64 13.24 -5.95
N TYR A 21 -12.79 11.92 -5.83
CA TYR A 21 -14.02 11.28 -5.41
C TYR A 21 -13.79 10.16 -4.37
N PRO A 22 -13.14 10.45 -3.24
CA PRO A 22 -12.87 9.43 -2.22
C PRO A 22 -14.16 8.89 -1.58
N ASP A 23 -15.18 9.73 -1.42
CA ASP A 23 -16.49 9.36 -0.92
C ASP A 23 -17.22 8.36 -1.83
N VAL A 24 -17.14 8.56 -3.15
CA VAL A 24 -17.70 7.62 -4.13
C VAL A 24 -16.95 6.29 -4.09
N ALA A 25 -15.62 6.33 -4.02
CA ALA A 25 -14.80 5.14 -3.86
C ALA A 25 -15.12 4.42 -2.53
N GLY A 26 -15.37 5.17 -1.47
CA GLY A 26 -15.75 4.68 -0.15
C GLY A 26 -17.08 3.92 -0.10
N VAL A 27 -17.95 4.07 -1.09
CA VAL A 27 -19.16 3.24 -1.21
C VAL A 27 -18.80 1.76 -1.41
N PHE A 28 -17.72 1.48 -2.12
CA PHE A 28 -17.22 0.12 -2.40
C PHE A 28 -16.09 -0.30 -1.47
N TRP A 29 -15.30 0.68 -1.04
CA TRP A 29 -14.13 0.53 -0.18
C TRP A 29 -14.23 1.45 1.05
N PRO A 30 -15.21 1.24 1.95
CA PRO A 30 -15.38 2.12 3.12
C PRO A 30 -14.12 2.19 3.98
N GLU A 31 -13.27 1.18 3.90
CA GLU A 31 -12.02 1.09 4.64
C GLU A 31 -10.98 2.16 4.24
N ILE A 32 -11.09 2.78 3.06
CA ILE A 32 -10.18 3.86 2.66
C ILE A 32 -10.52 5.20 3.31
N LEU A 33 -11.77 5.42 3.71
CA LEU A 33 -12.21 6.71 4.22
C LEU A 33 -11.43 7.20 5.45
N PRO A 34 -11.06 6.34 6.41
CA PRO A 34 -10.23 6.76 7.53
C PRO A 34 -8.82 7.24 7.16
N MET A 35 -8.34 6.96 5.93
CA MET A 35 -7.04 7.43 5.46
C MET A 35 -7.07 8.89 5.00
N VAL A 36 -8.24 9.38 4.57
CA VAL A 36 -8.42 10.72 3.99
C VAL A 36 -8.22 11.77 5.08
N GLY A 37 -7.25 12.67 4.88
CA GLY A 37 -6.90 13.70 5.85
C GLY A 37 -6.22 13.17 7.13
N PHE A 38 -5.81 11.89 7.17
CA PHE A 38 -5.17 11.31 8.36
C PHE A 38 -3.72 11.77 8.47
N ASP A 39 -3.44 12.70 9.37
CA ASP A 39 -2.11 13.22 9.66
C ASP A 39 -1.22 12.16 10.31
N GLN A 40 -0.09 11.86 9.69
CA GLN A 40 0.86 10.83 10.13
C GLN A 40 1.74 11.28 11.31
N ARG A 41 1.81 12.58 11.60
CA ARG A 41 2.58 13.19 12.71
C ARG A 41 4.03 12.71 12.81
N ASN A 42 4.70 12.49 11.67
CA ASN A 42 6.12 12.18 11.67
C ASN A 42 6.82 12.79 10.45
N GLY A 43 8.13 13.07 10.60
CA GLY A 43 8.91 13.79 9.58
C GLY A 43 9.18 12.99 8.30
N HIS A 44 8.93 11.68 8.29
CA HIS A 44 9.12 10.84 7.11
C HIS A 44 8.07 11.10 6.02
N HIS A 45 6.90 11.62 6.41
CA HIS A 45 5.77 11.85 5.52
C HIS A 45 5.47 13.34 5.38
N CYS A 46 5.32 13.80 4.13
CA CYS A 46 4.88 15.15 3.79
C CYS A 46 3.39 15.20 3.36
N TYR A 47 2.74 14.06 3.34
CA TYR A 47 1.34 13.87 2.97
C TYR A 47 0.58 13.17 4.10
N ASP A 48 -0.74 13.33 4.14
CA ASP A 48 -1.61 12.43 4.89
C ASP A 48 -1.54 10.99 4.34
N VAL A 49 -2.16 10.02 5.00
CA VAL A 49 -2.09 8.62 4.58
C VAL A 49 -2.70 8.42 3.19
N TRP A 50 -3.78 9.12 2.85
CA TRP A 50 -4.46 8.99 1.57
C TRP A 50 -3.63 9.56 0.42
N GLU A 51 -3.15 10.80 0.54
CA GLU A 51 -2.32 11.42 -0.49
C GLU A 51 -0.99 10.66 -0.68
N HIS A 52 -0.36 10.19 0.41
CA HIS A 52 0.80 9.31 0.32
C HIS A 52 0.49 8.07 -0.52
N THR A 53 -0.63 7.40 -0.23
CA THR A 53 -1.10 6.21 -0.95
C THR A 53 -1.30 6.47 -2.44
N LEU A 54 -1.95 7.58 -2.81
CA LEU A 54 -2.17 7.95 -4.20
C LEU A 54 -0.88 8.28 -4.92
N HIS A 55 0.02 9.03 -4.30
CA HIS A 55 1.34 9.32 -4.87
C HIS A 55 2.17 8.05 -5.08
N ALA A 56 2.16 7.12 -4.14
CA ALA A 56 2.82 5.82 -4.30
C ALA A 56 2.19 5.00 -5.43
N MET A 57 0.86 5.01 -5.54
CA MET A 57 0.14 4.34 -6.61
C MET A 57 0.52 4.86 -8.01
N GLU A 58 0.79 6.16 -8.16
CA GLU A 58 1.25 6.76 -9.42
C GLU A 58 2.64 6.26 -9.85
N LYS A 59 3.46 5.77 -8.92
CA LYS A 59 4.85 5.34 -9.18
C LYS A 59 4.99 3.88 -9.60
N VAL A 60 3.92 3.09 -9.56
CA VAL A 60 3.93 1.70 -10.05
C VAL A 60 3.30 1.60 -11.42
N LYS A 61 3.63 0.52 -12.14
CA LYS A 61 2.99 0.17 -13.40
C LYS A 61 1.47 0.01 -13.21
N PRO A 62 0.66 0.22 -14.28
CA PRO A 62 -0.79 0.07 -14.24
C PRO A 62 -1.22 -1.43 -14.26
N GLU A 63 -0.54 -2.25 -13.48
CA GLU A 63 -0.87 -3.65 -13.25
C GLU A 63 -1.80 -3.75 -12.03
N PRO A 64 -2.92 -4.50 -12.10
CA PRO A 64 -3.88 -4.58 -11.00
C PRO A 64 -3.23 -4.95 -9.67
N GLU A 65 -2.31 -5.91 -9.68
CA GLU A 65 -1.62 -6.37 -8.46
C GLU A 65 -0.80 -5.25 -7.81
N LEU A 66 -0.05 -4.49 -8.60
CA LEU A 66 0.77 -3.38 -8.09
C LEU A 66 -0.10 -2.21 -7.61
N ARG A 67 -1.09 -1.81 -8.42
CA ARG A 67 -2.00 -0.70 -8.09
C ARG A 67 -2.83 -0.98 -6.85
N LEU A 68 -3.38 -2.19 -6.71
CA LEU A 68 -4.13 -2.61 -5.53
C LEU A 68 -3.21 -2.73 -4.31
N THR A 69 -2.00 -3.26 -4.48
CA THR A 69 -1.03 -3.30 -3.38
C THR A 69 -0.75 -1.90 -2.86
N MET A 70 -0.48 -0.93 -3.75
CA MET A 70 -0.26 0.46 -3.31
C MET A 70 -1.51 1.08 -2.69
N LEU A 71 -2.71 0.83 -3.23
CA LEU A 71 -3.96 1.34 -2.64
C LEU A 71 -4.18 0.83 -1.21
N LEU A 72 -3.70 -0.38 -0.90
CA LEU A 72 -4.02 -1.10 0.34
C LEU A 72 -2.84 -1.22 1.33
N HIS A 73 -1.60 -0.82 0.94
CA HIS A 73 -0.42 -1.07 1.79
C HIS A 73 -0.51 -0.39 3.16
N ASP A 74 -1.07 0.79 3.21
CA ASP A 74 -1.17 1.63 4.41
C ASP A 74 -2.59 1.74 4.99
N ILE A 75 -3.54 0.96 4.49
CA ILE A 75 -4.95 1.03 4.91
C ILE A 75 -5.16 0.72 6.41
N GLY A 76 -4.24 -0.01 7.02
CA GLY A 76 -4.24 -0.32 8.46
C GLY A 76 -3.62 0.76 9.34
N LYS A 77 -2.97 1.80 8.79
CA LYS A 77 -2.32 2.85 9.59
C LYS A 77 -3.27 3.54 10.58
N PRO A 78 -4.48 3.96 10.19
CA PRO A 78 -5.39 4.57 11.16
C PRO A 78 -5.70 3.70 12.38
N ASN A 79 -5.78 2.37 12.18
CA ASN A 79 -6.06 1.40 13.26
C ASN A 79 -4.84 1.15 14.17
N CYS A 80 -3.63 1.40 13.68
CA CYS A 80 -2.37 1.13 14.36
C CYS A 80 -1.71 2.40 14.91
N PHE A 81 -2.37 3.55 14.81
CA PHE A 81 -1.80 4.83 15.17
C PHE A 81 -1.59 4.97 16.68
N THR A 82 -0.37 5.32 17.06
CA THR A 82 -0.01 5.70 18.41
C THR A 82 0.86 6.96 18.39
N VAL A 83 0.89 7.70 19.48
CA VAL A 83 1.70 8.91 19.61
C VAL A 83 2.64 8.76 20.82
N ASP A 84 3.93 9.02 20.64
CA ASP A 84 4.89 8.98 21.72
C ASP A 84 4.88 10.27 22.58
N GLY A 85 5.72 10.30 23.62
CA GLY A 85 5.82 11.43 24.54
C GLY A 85 6.35 12.74 23.90
N LEU A 86 6.85 12.68 22.66
CA LEU A 86 7.31 13.85 21.89
C LEU A 86 6.27 14.30 20.85
N GLY A 87 5.11 13.64 20.78
CA GLY A 87 4.05 13.92 19.82
C GLY A 87 4.27 13.30 18.44
N CYS A 88 5.27 12.41 18.27
CA CYS A 88 5.54 11.73 17.02
C CYS A 88 4.60 10.54 16.83
N GLY A 89 4.06 10.40 15.62
CA GLY A 89 3.17 9.31 15.23
C GLY A 89 3.92 8.04 14.86
N HIS A 90 3.39 6.89 15.31
CA HIS A 90 3.90 5.55 15.03
C HIS A 90 2.75 4.62 14.58
N PHE A 91 3.09 3.63 13.75
CA PHE A 91 2.13 2.72 13.11
C PHE A 91 2.56 1.26 13.25
N TYR A 92 2.95 0.85 14.46
CA TYR A 92 3.47 -0.50 14.69
C TYR A 92 2.45 -1.58 14.31
N GLY A 93 2.88 -2.53 13.48
CA GLY A 93 2.05 -3.64 13.05
C GLY A 93 1.11 -3.33 11.87
N HIS A 94 1.10 -2.10 11.33
CA HIS A 94 0.22 -1.75 10.22
C HIS A 94 0.34 -2.67 8.98
N PRO A 95 1.50 -3.28 8.61
CA PRO A 95 1.53 -4.17 7.45
C PRO A 95 0.67 -5.41 7.62
N ALA A 96 0.64 -5.97 8.86
CA ALA A 96 -0.20 -7.13 9.16
C ALA A 96 -1.69 -6.75 9.19
N GLU A 97 -2.03 -5.61 9.79
CA GLU A 97 -3.39 -5.09 9.81
C GLU A 97 -3.87 -4.72 8.40
N SER A 98 -3.03 -4.05 7.61
CA SER A 98 -3.33 -3.74 6.20
C SER A 98 -3.59 -5.01 5.38
N ALA A 99 -2.78 -6.05 5.56
CA ALA A 99 -2.96 -7.32 4.87
C ALA A 99 -4.28 -8.02 5.28
N ARG A 100 -4.62 -8.00 6.56
CA ARG A 100 -5.90 -8.53 7.07
C ARG A 100 -7.10 -7.77 6.47
N MET A 101 -7.03 -6.45 6.42
CA MET A 101 -8.07 -5.61 5.82
C MET A 101 -8.18 -5.84 4.32
N ALA A 102 -7.04 -5.93 3.61
CA ALA A 102 -7.00 -6.22 2.18
C ALA A 102 -7.63 -7.58 1.84
N GLU A 103 -7.34 -8.63 2.62
CA GLU A 103 -7.95 -9.95 2.45
C GLU A 103 -9.49 -9.89 2.59
N ALA A 104 -9.97 -9.25 3.63
CA ALA A 104 -11.41 -9.11 3.88
C ALA A 104 -12.10 -8.30 2.77
N MET A 105 -11.48 -7.19 2.34
CA MET A 105 -12.02 -6.28 1.34
C MET A 105 -12.06 -6.93 -0.05
N LEU A 106 -10.95 -7.53 -0.49
CA LEU A 106 -10.87 -8.20 -1.79
C LEU A 106 -11.73 -9.47 -1.82
N GLY A 107 -11.85 -10.19 -0.70
CA GLY A 107 -12.77 -11.32 -0.55
C GLY A 107 -14.23 -10.90 -0.69
N ARG A 108 -14.66 -9.83 -0.02
CA ARG A 108 -16.02 -9.25 -0.11
C ARG A 108 -16.37 -8.86 -1.54
N LEU A 109 -15.40 -8.33 -2.28
CA LEU A 109 -15.56 -7.90 -3.68
C LEU A 109 -15.46 -9.07 -4.67
N ARG A 110 -15.17 -10.28 -4.20
CA ARG A 110 -14.99 -11.48 -5.03
C ARG A 110 -13.87 -11.32 -6.05
N ALA A 111 -12.74 -10.73 -5.62
CA ALA A 111 -11.53 -10.68 -6.43
C ALA A 111 -11.02 -12.10 -6.74
N GLU A 112 -10.36 -12.25 -7.88
CA GLU A 112 -9.74 -13.52 -8.27
C GLU A 112 -8.75 -14.00 -7.21
N THR A 113 -8.80 -15.26 -6.83
CA THR A 113 -8.01 -15.82 -5.72
C THR A 113 -6.52 -15.52 -5.86
N VAL A 114 -5.93 -15.79 -7.04
CA VAL A 114 -4.50 -15.55 -7.28
C VAL A 114 -4.13 -14.08 -7.13
N LEU A 115 -4.95 -13.16 -7.65
CA LEU A 115 -4.72 -11.72 -7.52
C LEU A 115 -4.81 -11.30 -6.04
N ARG A 116 -5.82 -11.75 -5.32
CA ARG A 116 -6.02 -11.45 -3.90
C ARG A 116 -4.85 -11.92 -3.06
N GLU A 117 -4.43 -13.18 -3.20
CA GLU A 117 -3.29 -13.75 -2.49
C GLU A 117 -2.01 -12.97 -2.77
N THR A 118 -1.74 -12.63 -4.04
CA THR A 118 -0.58 -11.82 -4.42
C THR A 118 -0.61 -10.44 -3.74
N VAL A 119 -1.74 -9.73 -3.82
CA VAL A 119 -1.88 -8.40 -3.22
C VAL A 119 -1.69 -8.46 -1.71
N VAL A 120 -2.36 -9.38 -1.03
CA VAL A 120 -2.26 -9.55 0.43
C VAL A 120 -0.83 -9.86 0.86
N GLN A 121 -0.14 -10.73 0.13
CA GLN A 121 1.25 -11.06 0.40
C GLN A 121 2.17 -9.85 0.21
N LEU A 122 2.01 -9.09 -0.88
CA LEU A 122 2.80 -7.88 -1.13
C LEU A 122 2.54 -6.80 -0.07
N VAL A 123 1.29 -6.60 0.34
CA VAL A 123 0.91 -5.70 1.44
C VAL A 123 1.56 -6.14 2.75
N ALA A 124 1.54 -7.42 3.10
CA ALA A 124 2.20 -7.93 4.31
C ALA A 124 3.73 -7.73 4.32
N TRP A 125 4.33 -7.62 3.14
CA TRP A 125 5.78 -7.55 2.98
C TRP A 125 6.30 -6.13 2.66
N HIS A 126 5.44 -5.15 2.37
CA HIS A 126 5.85 -3.85 1.84
C HIS A 126 6.87 -3.12 2.74
N ASP A 127 6.70 -3.17 4.05
CA ASP A 127 7.58 -2.52 5.03
C ASP A 127 8.69 -3.45 5.57
N ARG A 128 8.67 -4.73 5.20
CA ARG A 128 9.63 -5.70 5.73
C ARG A 128 11.03 -5.44 5.22
N ASN A 129 12.01 -5.28 6.12
CA ASN A 129 13.41 -5.18 5.73
C ASN A 129 13.91 -6.51 5.13
N ILE A 130 14.48 -6.45 3.92
CA ILE A 130 15.15 -7.57 3.24
C ILE A 130 16.65 -7.26 3.28
N PRO A 131 17.44 -7.98 4.10
CA PRO A 131 18.89 -7.76 4.15
C PRO A 131 19.53 -7.97 2.77
N ARG A 132 20.41 -7.05 2.36
CA ARG A 132 21.14 -7.10 1.08
C ARG A 132 22.27 -8.13 1.14
N THR A 133 21.95 -9.35 1.58
CA THR A 133 22.86 -10.48 1.68
C THR A 133 22.30 -11.67 0.91
N ARG A 134 23.16 -12.60 0.45
CA ARG A 134 22.70 -13.82 -0.22
C ARG A 134 21.62 -14.58 0.57
N PRO A 135 21.79 -14.85 1.90
CA PRO A 135 20.73 -15.51 2.66
C PRO A 135 19.44 -14.69 2.81
N GLY A 136 19.55 -13.36 2.92
CA GLY A 136 18.39 -12.46 2.99
C GLY A 136 17.54 -12.51 1.72
N VAL A 137 18.20 -12.35 0.57
CA VAL A 137 17.57 -12.42 -0.75
C VAL A 137 17.01 -13.82 -1.03
N ALA A 138 17.78 -14.88 -0.71
CA ALA A 138 17.32 -16.26 -0.91
C ALA A 138 16.06 -16.58 -0.11
N ARG A 139 15.96 -16.10 1.14
CA ARG A 139 14.73 -16.26 1.95
C ARG A 139 13.53 -15.53 1.36
N ALA A 140 13.71 -14.29 0.89
CA ALA A 140 12.66 -13.54 0.25
C ALA A 140 12.21 -14.20 -1.07
N LEU A 141 13.18 -14.67 -1.87
CA LEU A 141 12.92 -15.40 -3.11
C LEU A 141 12.16 -16.72 -2.85
N GLY A 142 12.56 -17.47 -1.83
CA GLY A 142 11.89 -18.71 -1.43
C GLY A 142 10.46 -18.49 -0.95
N ALA A 143 10.19 -17.36 -0.29
CA ALA A 143 8.86 -17.03 0.23
C ALA A 143 7.90 -16.47 -0.82
N LEU A 144 8.40 -15.66 -1.76
CA LEU A 144 7.58 -14.91 -2.73
C LEU A 144 7.66 -15.47 -4.15
N GLY A 145 8.70 -16.20 -4.48
CA GLY A 145 9.06 -16.47 -5.86
C GLY A 145 9.63 -15.24 -6.57
N GLU A 146 10.25 -15.44 -7.73
CA GLU A 146 10.94 -14.37 -8.47
C GLU A 146 9.99 -13.24 -8.90
N ARG A 147 8.82 -13.61 -9.45
CA ARG A 147 7.85 -12.63 -9.97
C ARG A 147 7.39 -11.67 -8.88
N ASP A 148 6.96 -12.19 -7.75
CA ASP A 148 6.36 -11.38 -6.70
C ASP A 148 7.43 -10.69 -5.84
N LEU A 149 8.65 -11.22 -5.78
CA LEU A 149 9.80 -10.47 -5.25
C LEU A 149 10.13 -9.24 -6.11
N ARG A 150 10.10 -9.34 -7.45
CA ARG A 150 10.27 -8.18 -8.34
C ARG A 150 9.16 -7.14 -8.13
N ARG A 151 7.90 -7.58 -8.02
CA ARG A 151 6.77 -6.69 -7.69
C ARG A 151 6.95 -6.00 -6.34
N LEU A 152 7.43 -6.72 -5.33
CA LEU A 152 7.72 -6.15 -4.02
C LEU A 152 8.80 -5.05 -4.08
N LEU A 153 9.82 -5.21 -4.91
CA LEU A 153 10.83 -4.16 -5.12
C LEU A 153 10.22 -2.92 -5.77
N ASP A 154 9.32 -3.08 -6.75
CA ASP A 154 8.60 -1.96 -7.35
C ASP A 154 7.70 -1.25 -6.31
N VAL A 155 7.01 -2.01 -5.46
CA VAL A 155 6.19 -1.50 -4.34
C VAL A 155 7.04 -0.68 -3.37
N LYS A 156 8.15 -1.23 -2.88
CA LYS A 156 9.05 -0.53 -1.95
C LYS A 156 9.64 0.75 -2.53
N ARG A 157 10.01 0.71 -3.81
CA ARG A 157 10.49 1.90 -4.51
C ARG A 157 9.41 2.96 -4.61
N ALA A 158 8.19 2.59 -4.96
CA ALA A 158 7.08 3.51 -5.10
C ALA A 158 6.70 4.17 -3.77
N ASP A 159 6.61 3.39 -2.71
CA ASP A 159 6.39 3.86 -1.35
C ASP A 159 7.48 4.87 -0.92
N ASN A 160 8.75 4.50 -1.08
CA ASN A 160 9.86 5.41 -0.76
C ASN A 160 9.82 6.71 -1.57
N LEU A 161 9.46 6.68 -2.85
CA LEU A 161 9.34 7.88 -3.68
C LEU A 161 8.17 8.79 -3.28
N ALA A 162 7.19 8.27 -2.56
CA ALA A 162 6.07 9.04 -2.01
C ALA A 162 6.37 9.66 -0.63
N GLN A 163 7.50 9.32 0.00
CA GLN A 163 7.92 9.93 1.27
C GLN A 163 8.43 11.36 1.09
N ALA A 164 8.64 12.06 2.20
CA ALA A 164 9.26 13.39 2.19
C ALA A 164 10.65 13.35 1.53
N PRO A 165 11.05 14.35 0.73
CA PRO A 165 12.29 14.32 -0.05
C PRO A 165 13.54 13.98 0.75
N ALA A 166 13.63 14.45 2.00
CA ALA A 166 14.76 14.18 2.88
C ALA A 166 14.92 12.70 3.29
N TYR A 167 13.86 11.90 3.13
CA TYR A 167 13.84 10.48 3.51
C TYR A 167 13.78 9.53 2.30
N ARG A 168 13.82 10.08 1.09
CA ARG A 168 13.93 9.27 -0.13
C ARG A 168 15.34 8.72 -0.23
N PHE A 169 15.46 7.39 -0.17
CA PHE A 169 16.75 6.77 -0.39
C PHE A 169 17.15 6.93 -1.86
N LEU A 170 18.34 7.45 -2.09
CA LEU A 170 19.00 7.34 -3.38
C LEU A 170 19.31 5.86 -3.62
N GLN A 171 18.66 5.26 -4.56
CA GLN A 171 18.87 3.87 -4.96
C GLN A 171 19.84 3.79 -6.14
#